data_e2d25b202507ac747c883a5bb06e7126
#
_entry.id   e2d25b202507ac747c883a5bb06e7126
#
_cell.length_a   1.000
_cell.length_b   1.000
_cell.length_c   1.000
_cell.angle_alpha   90.00
_cell.angle_beta   90.00
_cell.angle_gamma   90.00
#
_symmetry.space_group_name_H-M   'P 1'
#
loop_
_entity.id
_entity.type
_entity.pdbx_description
1 polymer ?
#
loop_
_entity_poly.entity_id
_entity_poly.type
_entity_poly.pdbx_seq_one_letter_code
_entity_poly.pdbx_strand_id
1 'polypeptide(L)'
;MILREACEFVKDGTHGSYKNVDNGYPLLSAKDINNGVLTIPTNSRKISKIDFDDIYKNYKIKSGDVLITIVGSVGRTAIVRDFIDVAFQRSVGILRPNNKVTSSFLFYILQTTQQQKQLMSKISKSAQGGVYLGELNKIVIPIPPLEEQQRIVSILDRFDRITNDLTAGLPAEIEKRRQQYEYYRDKLLTFKRKGA
;
A
#
# COMPACT_ATOMS: atom_id res chain seq x y z
N MET A 1 -17.60 -1.45 -3.53
CA MET A 1 -16.99 -2.68 -4.07
C MET A 1 -16.03 -3.25 -3.05
N ILE A 2 -15.89 -4.56 -2.92
CA ILE A 2 -14.86 -5.13 -2.04
C ILE A 2 -13.50 -5.11 -2.76
N LEU A 3 -12.41 -5.08 -1.95
CA LEU A 3 -11.04 -4.96 -2.47
C LEU A 3 -10.68 -6.11 -3.44
N ARG A 4 -11.15 -7.35 -3.16
CA ARG A 4 -10.96 -8.50 -4.06
C ARG A 4 -11.52 -8.28 -5.47
N GLU A 5 -12.63 -7.55 -5.60
CA GLU A 5 -13.28 -7.25 -6.89
C GLU A 5 -12.62 -6.09 -7.64
N ALA A 6 -11.87 -5.26 -6.93
CA ALA A 6 -11.12 -4.13 -7.46
C ALA A 6 -9.72 -4.51 -7.97
N CYS A 7 -9.28 -5.73 -7.68
CA CYS A 7 -7.93 -6.20 -8.01
C CYS A 7 -7.97 -7.46 -8.88
N GLU A 8 -6.97 -7.59 -9.77
CA GLU A 8 -6.69 -8.85 -10.47
C GLU A 8 -6.34 -9.94 -9.47
N PHE A 9 -5.48 -9.59 -8.50
CA PHE A 9 -5.23 -10.42 -7.33
C PHE A 9 -4.92 -9.59 -6.08
N VAL A 10 -5.15 -10.22 -4.93
CA VAL A 10 -4.72 -9.77 -3.61
C VAL A 10 -3.96 -10.94 -2.99
N LYS A 11 -2.68 -10.73 -2.71
CA LYS A 11 -1.79 -11.75 -2.11
C LYS A 11 -0.98 -11.13 -0.99
N ASP A 12 -0.46 -11.95 -0.12
CA ASP A 12 0.61 -11.57 0.81
C ASP A 12 1.97 -12.11 0.33
N GLY A 13 3.03 -11.61 0.92
CA GLY A 13 4.38 -12.08 0.65
C GLY A 13 4.61 -13.48 1.19
N THR A 14 5.83 -13.97 1.05
CA THR A 14 6.18 -15.35 1.40
C THR A 14 6.10 -15.61 2.91
N HIS A 15 5.66 -16.82 3.26
CA HIS A 15 5.66 -17.36 4.63
C HIS A 15 6.90 -18.23 4.94
N GLY A 16 7.75 -18.46 3.94
CA GLY A 16 8.93 -19.29 4.08
C GLY A 16 10.02 -18.67 4.97
N SER A 17 10.87 -19.55 5.50
CA SER A 17 12.11 -19.15 6.16
C SER A 17 13.26 -19.33 5.18
N TYR A 18 13.97 -18.27 4.90
CA TYR A 18 15.06 -18.25 3.93
C TYR A 18 16.39 -17.93 4.62
N LYS A 19 17.49 -18.47 4.16
CA LYS A 19 18.83 -18.10 4.62
C LYS A 19 19.22 -16.74 4.04
N ASN A 20 19.88 -15.92 4.86
CA ASN A 20 20.48 -14.69 4.35
C ASN A 20 21.72 -15.03 3.52
N VAL A 21 21.87 -14.37 2.37
CA VAL A 21 23.04 -14.51 1.49
C VAL A 21 23.63 -13.14 1.18
N ASP A 22 24.93 -13.07 0.90
CA ASP A 22 25.61 -11.81 0.60
C ASP A 22 25.21 -11.28 -0.79
N ASN A 23 25.11 -12.18 -1.78
CA ASN A 23 24.72 -11.86 -3.14
C ASN A 23 23.38 -12.54 -3.45
N GLY A 24 22.34 -11.73 -3.68
CA GLY A 24 20.99 -12.25 -3.95
C GLY A 24 19.96 -11.14 -4.08
N TYR A 25 18.70 -11.52 -3.97
CA TYR A 25 17.55 -10.66 -4.17
C TYR A 25 17.01 -10.15 -2.84
N PRO A 26 16.67 -8.84 -2.71
CA PRO A 26 16.13 -8.29 -1.47
C PRO A 26 14.84 -8.98 -1.05
N LEU A 27 14.75 -9.33 0.24
CA LEU A 27 13.52 -9.81 0.89
C LEU A 27 13.03 -8.74 1.86
N LEU A 28 12.07 -7.96 1.40
CA LEU A 28 11.52 -6.79 2.08
C LEU A 28 10.34 -7.16 2.98
N SER A 29 10.03 -6.27 3.91
CA SER A 29 8.96 -6.46 4.90
C SER A 29 8.22 -5.13 5.16
N ALA A 30 7.27 -5.14 6.09
CA ALA A 30 6.50 -3.94 6.46
C ALA A 30 7.37 -2.74 6.88
N LYS A 31 8.57 -2.96 7.45
CA LYS A 31 9.48 -1.87 7.84
C LYS A 31 10.01 -1.05 6.66
N ASP A 32 10.03 -1.66 5.47
CA ASP A 32 10.58 -1.06 4.27
C ASP A 32 9.53 -0.23 3.49
N ILE A 33 8.30 -0.15 4.03
CA ILE A 33 7.20 0.66 3.50
C ILE A 33 6.90 1.79 4.48
N ASN A 34 7.20 3.03 4.10
CA ASN A 34 6.98 4.22 4.92
C ASN A 34 6.56 5.41 4.05
N ASN A 35 5.59 6.20 4.54
CA ASN A 35 5.17 7.47 3.93
C ASN A 35 4.91 7.39 2.41
N GLY A 36 4.27 6.31 1.97
CA GLY A 36 3.97 6.10 0.55
C GLY A 36 5.14 5.61 -0.30
N VAL A 37 6.31 5.39 0.30
CA VAL A 37 7.54 5.00 -0.37
C VAL A 37 7.94 3.58 0.01
N LEU A 38 8.31 2.79 -1.00
CA LEU A 38 9.04 1.54 -0.83
C LEU A 38 10.54 1.84 -0.84
N THR A 39 11.21 1.55 0.25
CA THR A 39 12.67 1.69 0.37
C THR A 39 13.33 0.33 0.22
N ILE A 40 14.41 0.25 -0.58
CA ILE A 40 15.25 -0.94 -0.69
C ILE A 40 16.61 -0.62 -0.05
N PRO A 41 16.80 -0.91 1.25
CA PRO A 41 18.06 -0.61 1.91
C PRO A 41 19.21 -1.44 1.30
N THR A 42 20.41 -0.84 1.20
CA THR A 42 21.61 -1.54 0.71
C THR A 42 21.98 -2.76 1.55
N ASN A 43 21.67 -2.70 2.85
CA ASN A 43 21.87 -3.77 3.82
C ASN A 43 20.60 -4.62 4.05
N SER A 44 19.61 -4.58 3.13
CA SER A 44 18.44 -5.44 3.23
C SER A 44 18.83 -6.90 3.25
N ARG A 45 18.03 -7.72 3.96
CA ARG A 45 18.16 -9.16 3.90
C ARG A 45 18.00 -9.61 2.46
N LYS A 46 18.87 -10.52 1.99
CA LYS A 46 18.83 -11.07 0.64
C LYS A 46 18.58 -12.57 0.69
N ILE A 47 17.92 -13.09 -0.33
CA ILE A 47 17.66 -14.52 -0.54
C ILE A 47 18.33 -14.99 -1.82
N SER A 48 18.57 -16.30 -1.90
CA SER A 48 19.19 -16.91 -3.07
C SER A 48 18.31 -16.75 -4.32
N LYS A 49 18.92 -16.87 -5.51
CA LYS A 49 18.14 -16.86 -6.75
C LYS A 49 17.12 -18.00 -6.80
N ILE A 50 17.45 -19.16 -6.27
CA ILE A 50 16.55 -20.33 -6.25
C ILE A 50 15.29 -20.01 -5.41
N ASP A 51 15.47 -19.46 -4.20
CA ASP A 51 14.38 -19.06 -3.32
C ASP A 51 13.53 -17.96 -3.96
N PHE A 52 14.19 -16.98 -4.59
CA PHE A 52 13.52 -15.88 -5.27
C PHE A 52 12.67 -16.38 -6.45
N ASP A 53 13.22 -17.23 -7.32
CA ASP A 53 12.51 -17.81 -8.46
C ASP A 53 11.30 -18.65 -8.00
N ASP A 54 11.42 -19.34 -6.86
CA ASP A 54 10.32 -20.12 -6.28
C ASP A 54 9.18 -19.22 -5.79
N ILE A 55 9.51 -18.11 -5.12
CA ILE A 55 8.51 -17.10 -4.73
C ILE A 55 7.83 -16.51 -5.97
N TYR A 56 8.61 -16.22 -7.02
CA TYR A 56 8.08 -15.62 -8.25
C TYR A 56 7.18 -16.55 -9.07
N LYS A 57 7.20 -17.86 -8.85
CA LYS A 57 6.17 -18.78 -9.39
C LYS A 57 4.78 -18.46 -8.88
N ASN A 58 4.68 -17.98 -7.64
CA ASN A 58 3.39 -17.67 -6.99
C ASN A 58 2.87 -16.28 -7.37
N TYR A 59 3.77 -15.29 -7.49
CA TYR A 59 3.46 -13.95 -7.95
C TYR A 59 4.74 -13.26 -8.45
N LYS A 60 4.59 -12.39 -9.42
CA LYS A 60 5.66 -11.54 -9.93
C LYS A 60 5.27 -10.08 -9.71
N ILE A 61 6.11 -9.33 -9.03
CA ILE A 61 5.90 -7.90 -8.80
C ILE A 61 5.92 -7.15 -10.14
N LYS A 62 5.01 -6.19 -10.30
CA LYS A 62 4.93 -5.33 -11.48
C LYS A 62 4.82 -3.87 -11.07
N SER A 63 5.28 -2.98 -11.94
CA SER A 63 4.96 -1.56 -11.84
C SER A 63 3.45 -1.37 -11.79
N GLY A 64 2.98 -0.51 -10.88
CA GLY A 64 1.56 -0.30 -10.60
C GLY A 64 0.98 -1.20 -9.51
N ASP A 65 1.68 -2.23 -9.03
CA ASP A 65 1.24 -2.96 -7.84
C ASP A 65 1.21 -2.02 -6.62
N VAL A 66 0.14 -2.09 -5.84
CA VAL A 66 -0.01 -1.34 -4.59
C VAL A 66 0.32 -2.27 -3.44
N LEU A 67 1.25 -1.86 -2.61
CA LEU A 67 1.68 -2.57 -1.41
C LEU A 67 0.93 -2.03 -0.20
N ILE A 68 0.58 -2.91 0.74
CA ILE A 68 -0.01 -2.54 2.02
C ILE A 68 0.60 -3.37 3.13
N THR A 69 0.98 -2.76 4.23
CA THR A 69 1.45 -3.50 5.41
C THR A 69 0.27 -4.12 6.14
N ILE A 70 0.34 -5.42 6.42
CA ILE A 70 -0.74 -6.20 7.04
C ILE A 70 -0.37 -6.83 8.38
N VAL A 71 0.92 -6.82 8.76
CA VAL A 71 1.41 -7.25 10.08
C VAL A 71 2.40 -6.22 10.60
N GLY A 72 2.38 -5.97 11.90
CA GLY A 72 3.20 -4.93 12.55
C GLY A 72 2.57 -3.55 12.38
N SER A 73 3.19 -2.65 11.65
CA SER A 73 2.62 -1.32 11.33
C SER A 73 1.55 -1.44 10.23
N VAL A 74 0.38 -1.95 10.56
CA VAL A 74 -0.73 -2.20 9.61
C VAL A 74 -1.19 -0.91 8.94
N GLY A 75 -1.49 -0.98 7.63
CA GLY A 75 -2.17 0.08 6.87
C GLY A 75 -1.25 1.05 6.12
N ARG A 76 0.08 0.94 6.23
CA ARG A 76 0.99 1.72 5.38
C ARG A 76 0.93 1.21 3.96
N THR A 77 0.92 2.12 2.99
CA THR A 77 0.83 1.79 1.57
C THR A 77 2.02 2.36 0.79
N ALA A 78 2.34 1.73 -0.33
CA ALA A 78 3.26 2.26 -1.34
C ALA A 78 2.86 1.76 -2.73
N ILE A 79 3.29 2.44 -3.79
CA ILE A 79 3.14 1.98 -5.17
C ILE A 79 4.52 1.51 -5.68
N VAL A 80 4.56 0.36 -6.31
CA VAL A 80 5.71 -0.09 -7.08
C VAL A 80 5.77 0.75 -8.36
N ARG A 81 6.71 1.68 -8.45
CA ARG A 81 6.81 2.62 -9.58
C ARG A 81 7.60 2.04 -10.74
N ASP A 82 8.70 1.34 -10.43
CA ASP A 82 9.61 0.78 -11.42
C ASP A 82 9.62 -0.75 -11.36
N PHE A 83 10.21 -1.36 -12.40
CA PHE A 83 10.50 -2.79 -12.34
C PHE A 83 11.60 -3.03 -11.31
N ILE A 84 11.30 -3.85 -10.31
CA ILE A 84 12.23 -4.21 -9.24
C ILE A 84 12.20 -5.71 -8.98
N ASP A 85 13.37 -6.31 -8.88
CA ASP A 85 13.52 -7.72 -8.50
C ASP A 85 13.64 -7.84 -6.97
N VAL A 86 12.48 -7.85 -6.30
CA VAL A 86 12.37 -7.99 -4.85
C VAL A 86 11.30 -9.00 -4.47
N ALA A 87 11.49 -9.66 -3.36
CA ALA A 87 10.47 -10.48 -2.72
C ALA A 87 9.96 -9.80 -1.44
N PHE A 88 8.75 -10.12 -1.04
CA PHE A 88 8.13 -9.60 0.19
C PHE A 88 7.85 -10.72 1.18
N GLN A 89 8.04 -10.42 2.47
CA GLN A 89 7.59 -11.26 3.58
C GLN A 89 6.07 -11.12 3.76
N ARG A 90 5.46 -12.09 4.44
CA ARG A 90 4.02 -12.15 4.75
C ARG A 90 3.44 -10.89 5.44
N SER A 91 4.28 -9.99 5.92
CA SER A 91 3.87 -8.73 6.53
C SER A 91 3.41 -7.68 5.51
N VAL A 92 3.57 -7.95 4.21
CA VAL A 92 3.19 -7.07 3.10
C VAL A 92 2.13 -7.75 2.24
N GLY A 93 0.98 -7.09 2.10
CA GLY A 93 -0.04 -7.42 1.10
C GLY A 93 0.31 -6.77 -0.23
N ILE A 94 0.07 -7.48 -1.32
CA ILE A 94 0.32 -7.08 -2.71
C ILE A 94 -1.02 -7.04 -3.42
N LEU A 95 -1.39 -5.86 -3.88
CA LEU A 95 -2.65 -5.56 -4.54
C LEU A 95 -2.37 -5.18 -5.98
N ARG A 96 -2.82 -5.95 -6.95
CA ARG A 96 -2.76 -5.58 -8.36
C ARG A 96 -4.12 -5.06 -8.80
N PRO A 97 -4.26 -3.74 -8.99
CA PRO A 97 -5.51 -3.16 -9.47
C PRO A 97 -5.92 -3.77 -10.82
N ASN A 98 -7.22 -3.91 -11.03
CA ASN A 98 -7.76 -4.25 -12.34
C ASN A 98 -8.18 -2.97 -13.11
N ASN A 99 -8.85 -3.14 -14.23
CA ASN A 99 -9.27 -2.03 -15.10
C ASN A 99 -10.34 -1.09 -14.49
N LYS A 100 -10.87 -1.37 -13.30
CA LYS A 100 -11.87 -0.53 -12.61
C LYS A 100 -11.25 0.52 -11.68
N VAL A 101 -10.00 0.32 -11.27
CA VAL A 101 -9.34 1.21 -10.31
C VAL A 101 -7.89 1.45 -10.70
N THR A 102 -7.46 2.70 -10.65
CA THR A 102 -6.06 3.06 -10.88
C THR A 102 -5.21 2.80 -9.64
N SER A 103 -3.93 2.49 -9.83
CA SER A 103 -2.98 2.26 -8.72
C SER A 103 -2.90 3.46 -7.78
N SER A 104 -2.83 4.67 -8.33
CA SER A 104 -2.76 5.90 -7.54
C SER A 104 -4.04 6.14 -6.74
N PHE A 105 -5.22 5.87 -7.33
CA PHE A 105 -6.48 5.99 -6.59
C PHE A 105 -6.57 4.96 -5.47
N LEU A 106 -6.20 3.69 -5.74
CA LEU A 106 -6.18 2.64 -4.73
C LEU A 106 -5.20 2.98 -3.59
N PHE A 107 -4.05 3.51 -3.92
CA PHE A 107 -3.07 3.98 -2.95
C PHE A 107 -3.64 5.05 -2.02
N TYR A 108 -4.27 6.11 -2.55
CA TYR A 108 -4.83 7.19 -1.75
C TYR A 108 -6.05 6.76 -0.95
N ILE A 109 -6.98 5.99 -1.55
CA ILE A 109 -8.19 5.57 -0.84
C ILE A 109 -7.87 4.72 0.39
N LEU A 110 -6.88 3.83 0.30
CA LEU A 110 -6.45 2.99 1.41
C LEU A 110 -5.84 3.78 2.57
N GLN A 111 -5.37 5.00 2.34
CA GLN A 111 -4.82 5.87 3.38
C GLN A 111 -5.88 6.71 4.10
N THR A 112 -7.12 6.73 3.63
CA THR A 112 -8.17 7.52 4.28
C THR A 112 -8.47 7.01 5.70
N THR A 113 -8.88 7.90 6.58
CA THR A 113 -9.27 7.58 7.95
C THR A 113 -10.34 6.47 7.99
N GLN A 114 -11.27 6.48 7.04
CA GLN A 114 -12.30 5.45 6.94
C GLN A 114 -11.72 4.07 6.65
N GLN A 115 -10.81 3.96 5.67
CA GLN A 115 -10.20 2.70 5.29
C GLN A 115 -9.23 2.20 6.37
N GLN A 116 -8.49 3.10 7.00
CA GLN A 116 -7.61 2.77 8.11
C GLN A 116 -8.42 2.23 9.31
N LYS A 117 -9.54 2.86 9.67
CA LYS A 117 -10.44 2.31 10.71
C LYS A 117 -10.99 0.94 10.34
N GLN A 118 -11.36 0.74 9.08
CA GLN A 118 -11.84 -0.57 8.60
C GLN A 118 -10.74 -1.64 8.68
N LEU A 119 -9.50 -1.33 8.28
CA LEU A 119 -8.34 -2.21 8.41
C LEU A 119 -8.06 -2.55 9.88
N MET A 120 -8.01 -1.55 10.76
CA MET A 120 -7.75 -1.74 12.19
C MET A 120 -8.81 -2.63 12.86
N SER A 121 -10.09 -2.52 12.45
CA SER A 121 -11.16 -3.37 12.96
C SER A 121 -11.03 -4.85 12.56
N LYS A 122 -10.20 -5.16 11.55
CA LYS A 122 -9.94 -6.50 11.03
C LYS A 122 -8.66 -7.13 11.59
N ILE A 123 -7.94 -6.44 12.45
CA ILE A 123 -6.74 -6.99 13.08
C ILE A 123 -7.13 -8.16 13.97
N SER A 124 -6.49 -9.29 13.74
CA SER A 124 -6.64 -10.48 14.57
C SER A 124 -6.16 -10.22 16.01
N LYS A 125 -6.86 -10.79 16.99
CA LYS A 125 -6.48 -10.77 18.41
C LYS A 125 -5.33 -11.75 18.74
N SER A 126 -4.70 -12.36 17.76
CA SER A 126 -3.54 -13.24 17.96
C SER A 126 -2.29 -12.45 18.40
N ALA A 127 -1.33 -13.14 19.01
CA ALA A 127 -0.11 -12.53 19.57
C ALA A 127 0.72 -11.71 18.56
N GLN A 128 0.58 -11.96 17.25
CA GLN A 128 1.24 -11.22 16.18
C GLN A 128 0.34 -10.22 15.46
N GLY A 129 -0.82 -9.86 16.00
CA GLY A 129 -1.81 -8.92 15.48
C GLY A 129 -1.61 -8.49 14.03
N GLY A 130 -2.49 -8.92 13.10
CA GLY A 130 -2.38 -8.58 11.69
C GLY A 130 -3.71 -8.77 10.97
N VAL A 131 -3.82 -8.22 9.78
CA VAL A 131 -4.97 -8.41 8.91
C VAL A 131 -4.72 -9.60 8.00
N TYR A 132 -5.46 -10.68 8.20
CA TYR A 132 -5.37 -11.84 7.32
C TYR A 132 -5.89 -11.53 5.93
N LEU A 133 -5.34 -12.22 4.93
CA LEU A 133 -5.67 -12.03 3.52
C LEU A 133 -7.19 -12.13 3.25
N GLY A 134 -7.89 -13.07 3.91
CA GLY A 134 -9.33 -13.21 3.81
C GLY A 134 -10.12 -11.98 4.29
N GLU A 135 -9.65 -11.28 5.32
CA GLU A 135 -10.26 -10.05 5.82
C GLU A 135 -9.83 -8.83 4.98
N LEU A 136 -8.60 -8.80 4.50
CA LEU A 136 -8.15 -7.78 3.55
C LEU A 136 -9.01 -7.77 2.27
N ASN A 137 -9.31 -8.93 1.73
CA ASN A 137 -10.18 -9.11 0.56
C ASN A 137 -11.58 -8.52 0.74
N LYS A 138 -12.10 -8.47 1.95
CA LYS A 138 -13.45 -7.99 2.30
C LYS A 138 -13.51 -6.49 2.57
N ILE A 139 -12.40 -5.77 2.57
CA ILE A 139 -12.37 -4.31 2.76
C ILE A 139 -13.20 -3.67 1.65
N VAL A 140 -14.16 -2.83 2.07
CA VAL A 140 -15.07 -2.14 1.15
C VAL A 140 -14.50 -0.77 0.80
N ILE A 141 -14.26 -0.55 -0.49
CA ILE A 141 -13.76 0.73 -1.02
C ILE A 141 -14.79 1.33 -1.99
N PRO A 142 -15.01 2.67 -1.96
CA PRO A 142 -15.77 3.36 -2.98
C PRO A 142 -14.92 3.45 -4.26
N ILE A 143 -15.53 3.15 -5.41
CA ILE A 143 -14.84 3.25 -6.71
C ILE A 143 -15.71 4.09 -7.63
N PRO A 144 -15.39 5.38 -7.82
CA PRO A 144 -16.02 6.23 -8.80
C PRO A 144 -15.55 5.87 -10.24
N PRO A 145 -16.16 6.45 -11.28
CA PRO A 145 -15.68 6.33 -12.64
C PRO A 145 -14.18 6.73 -12.76
N LEU A 146 -13.47 6.14 -13.73
CA LEU A 146 -12.02 6.36 -13.89
C LEU A 146 -11.64 7.84 -14.08
N GLU A 147 -12.47 8.60 -14.77
CA GLU A 147 -12.28 10.05 -14.95
C GLU A 147 -12.25 10.78 -13.59
N GLU A 148 -13.20 10.45 -12.70
CA GLU A 148 -13.25 11.03 -11.36
C GLU A 148 -12.06 10.56 -10.49
N GLN A 149 -11.64 9.30 -10.64
CA GLN A 149 -10.41 8.83 -9.99
C GLN A 149 -9.19 9.67 -10.42
N GLN A 150 -9.03 9.92 -11.73
CA GLN A 150 -7.94 10.74 -12.26
C GLN A 150 -8.01 12.18 -11.76
N ARG A 151 -9.21 12.76 -11.71
CA ARG A 151 -9.42 14.11 -11.18
C ARG A 151 -8.99 14.20 -9.71
N ILE A 152 -9.43 13.25 -8.88
CA ILE A 152 -9.07 13.20 -7.46
C ILE A 152 -7.56 13.01 -7.28
N VAL A 153 -6.98 12.06 -7.99
CA VAL A 153 -5.53 11.77 -7.94
C VAL A 153 -4.71 13.00 -8.31
N SER A 154 -5.09 13.73 -9.39
CA SER A 154 -4.36 14.93 -9.82
C SER A 154 -4.33 16.02 -8.75
N ILE A 155 -5.40 16.16 -7.97
CA ILE A 155 -5.49 17.09 -6.85
C ILE A 155 -4.58 16.62 -5.70
N LEU A 156 -4.66 15.34 -5.33
CA LEU A 156 -3.88 14.79 -4.22
C LEU A 156 -2.38 14.78 -4.52
N ASP A 157 -1.97 14.45 -5.75
CA ASP A 157 -0.57 14.51 -6.20
C ASP A 157 -0.01 15.93 -6.12
N ARG A 158 -0.83 16.94 -6.39
CA ARG A 158 -0.42 18.34 -6.25
C ARG A 158 -0.19 18.71 -4.77
N PHE A 159 -1.10 18.29 -3.89
CA PHE A 159 -0.93 18.49 -2.44
C PHE A 159 0.29 17.76 -1.91
N ASP A 160 0.49 16.51 -2.31
CA ASP A 160 1.63 15.69 -1.87
C ASP A 160 2.97 16.34 -2.26
N ARG A 161 3.08 16.85 -3.50
CA ARG A 161 4.27 17.61 -3.96
C ARG A 161 4.49 18.85 -3.10
N ILE A 162 3.46 19.67 -2.88
CA ILE A 162 3.58 20.90 -2.08
C ILE A 162 4.00 20.58 -0.65
N THR A 163 3.47 19.49 -0.06
CA THR A 163 3.78 19.10 1.31
C THR A 163 5.22 18.58 1.44
N ASN A 164 5.69 17.84 0.45
CA ASN A 164 7.05 17.28 0.45
C ASN A 164 8.13 18.32 0.07
N ASP A 165 7.82 19.27 -0.82
CA ASP A 165 8.74 20.39 -1.16
C ASP A 165 8.94 21.36 0.02
N LEU A 166 8.03 21.39 0.98
CA LEU A 166 8.09 22.27 2.14
C LEU A 166 8.84 21.69 3.34
N THR A 167 9.53 20.56 3.18
CA THR A 167 10.39 19.98 4.24
C THR A 167 11.56 20.90 4.65
N ALA A 168 11.78 22.02 3.95
CA ALA A 168 12.70 23.10 4.34
C ALA A 168 12.06 24.20 5.21
N GLY A 169 10.75 24.14 5.49
CA GLY A 169 10.00 25.14 6.26
C GLY A 169 9.86 24.82 7.75
N LEU A 170 9.35 25.80 8.49
CA LEU A 170 9.16 25.71 9.96
C LEU A 170 8.29 24.49 10.35
N PRO A 171 8.67 23.68 11.34
CA PRO A 171 7.97 22.45 11.71
C PRO A 171 6.46 22.63 11.99
N ALA A 172 6.04 23.76 12.56
CA ALA A 172 4.64 24.05 12.85
C ALA A 172 3.79 24.29 11.59
N GLU A 173 4.37 24.83 10.52
CA GLU A 173 3.68 25.02 9.26
C GLU A 173 3.52 23.69 8.50
N ILE A 174 4.54 22.84 8.54
CA ILE A 174 4.49 21.49 7.99
C ILE A 174 3.36 20.69 8.62
N GLU A 175 3.23 20.72 9.94
CA GLU A 175 2.17 20.01 10.66
C GLU A 175 0.77 20.53 10.30
N LYS A 176 0.57 21.85 10.22
CA LYS A 176 -0.69 22.46 9.78
C LYS A 176 -1.06 22.05 8.35
N ARG A 177 -0.11 22.05 7.44
CA ARG A 177 -0.33 21.64 6.03
C ARG A 177 -0.62 20.15 5.92
N ARG A 178 -0.01 19.33 6.74
CA ARG A 178 -0.30 17.90 6.82
C ARG A 178 -1.74 17.65 7.29
N GLN A 179 -2.19 18.32 8.34
CA GLN A 179 -3.57 18.24 8.82
C GLN A 179 -4.58 18.71 7.76
N GLN A 180 -4.25 19.76 7.03
CA GLN A 180 -5.05 20.26 5.92
C GLN A 180 -5.11 19.26 4.77
N TYR A 181 -3.99 18.65 4.42
CA TYR A 181 -3.94 17.57 3.41
C TYR A 181 -4.81 16.36 3.79
N GLU A 182 -4.69 15.85 5.01
CA GLU A 182 -5.49 14.73 5.52
C GLU A 182 -7.00 15.07 5.48
N TYR A 183 -7.38 16.26 5.88
CA TYR A 183 -8.77 16.73 5.80
C TYR A 183 -9.30 16.73 4.35
N TYR A 184 -8.57 17.32 3.40
CA TYR A 184 -9.01 17.38 2.01
C TYR A 184 -8.98 16.02 1.32
N ARG A 185 -8.00 15.19 1.61
CA ARG A 185 -7.95 13.80 1.12
C ARG A 185 -9.20 13.04 1.55
N ASP A 186 -9.52 13.06 2.83
CA ASP A 186 -10.70 12.38 3.36
C ASP A 186 -12.00 12.96 2.77
N LYS A 187 -12.10 14.27 2.63
CA LYS A 187 -13.25 14.93 2.02
C LYS A 187 -13.44 14.56 0.54
N LEU A 188 -12.37 14.51 -0.24
CA LEU A 188 -12.40 14.12 -1.66
C LEU A 188 -12.73 12.65 -1.87
N LEU A 189 -12.34 11.79 -0.93
CA LEU A 189 -12.50 10.35 -0.99
C LEU A 189 -13.69 9.82 -0.16
N THR A 190 -14.49 10.70 0.41
CA THR A 190 -15.75 10.35 1.08
C THR A 190 -16.91 10.48 0.10
N PHE A 191 -17.44 9.34 -0.37
CA PHE A 191 -18.53 9.29 -1.32
C PHE A 191 -19.86 8.96 -0.60
N LYS A 192 -20.92 9.73 -0.88
CA LYS A 192 -22.29 9.37 -0.48
C LYS A 192 -22.84 8.34 -1.47
N ARG A 193 -23.43 7.24 -0.98
CA ARG A 193 -24.20 6.35 -1.84
C ARG A 193 -25.31 7.15 -2.54
N LYS A 194 -25.39 7.05 -3.87
CA LYS A 194 -26.58 7.52 -4.60
C LYS A 194 -27.72 6.57 -4.26
N GLY A 195 -28.76 7.07 -3.62
CA GLY A 195 -30.02 6.33 -3.41
C GLY A 195 -30.14 5.67 -2.03
N ALA A 196 -29.85 6.39 -0.95
CA ALA A 196 -30.38 6.10 0.38
C ALA A 196 -31.39 7.18 0.75
#